data_0be17e248a7027e1afa5228af8a2f58d
#
_entry.id   0be17e248a7027e1afa5228af8a2f58d
#
_cell.length_a   1.000
_cell.length_b   1.000
_cell.length_c   1.000
_cell.angle_alpha   90.00
_cell.angle_beta   90.00
_cell.angle_gamma   90.00
#
_symmetry.space_group_name_H-M   'P 1'
#
loop_
_entity.id
_entity.type
_entity.pdbx_description
1 polymer ?
#
loop_
_entity_poly.entity_id
_entity_poly.type
_entity_poly.pdbx_seq_one_letter_code
_entity_poly.pdbx_strand_id
1 'polypeptide(L)'
;MVLEMNTKENVLNHLKEYGFVVIPNYWSPEKCKQALNELKTLPNQVFEGGQGGDLRCQHSNKYLSSSNEFLNDSFIQNIADDYSLCNIADRVVAGIVNYNSDLQTDSGGGWHVDSELPAQLKSFMYLTDVNEENGPFMFVQKSRDLVNELQKHSNLRISQELVNEHVNSEDIIEMVAPAGTCILADSTYLHRGKQIESGTRYTYTTYFYEG
;
A
#
# COMPACT_ATOMS: atom_id res chain seq x y z
N MET A 1 20.98 9.83 8.26
CA MET A 1 20.28 11.14 8.22
C MET A 1 18.81 10.81 7.98
N VAL A 2 17.97 10.94 9.02
CA VAL A 2 16.52 10.75 8.85
C VAL A 2 16.07 12.02 8.09
N LEU A 3 15.76 11.89 6.80
CA LEU A 3 15.10 12.95 6.05
C LEU A 3 13.75 13.21 6.75
N GLU A 4 13.55 14.43 7.24
CA GLU A 4 12.24 14.84 7.73
C GLU A 4 11.27 14.85 6.54
N MET A 5 10.44 13.82 6.43
CA MET A 5 9.42 13.66 5.39
C MET A 5 8.18 14.54 5.66
N ASN A 6 8.43 15.76 6.14
CA ASN A 6 7.39 16.69 6.61
C ASN A 6 7.03 17.76 5.55
N THR A 7 7.74 17.79 4.42
CA THR A 7 7.46 18.75 3.35
C THR A 7 7.09 18.03 2.07
N LYS A 8 6.19 18.64 1.30
CA LYS A 8 5.78 18.13 -0.03
C LYS A 8 6.99 17.90 -0.94
N GLU A 9 7.95 18.81 -0.93
CA GLU A 9 9.16 18.73 -1.77
C GLU A 9 10.01 17.50 -1.42
N ASN A 10 10.27 17.24 -0.13
CA ASN A 10 11.05 16.08 0.30
C ASN A 10 10.35 14.78 -0.07
N VAL A 11 9.02 14.71 0.11
CA VAL A 11 8.22 13.54 -0.27
C VAL A 11 8.28 13.30 -1.78
N LEU A 12 8.09 14.33 -2.59
CA LEU A 12 8.14 14.22 -4.05
C LEU A 12 9.53 13.80 -4.56
N ASN A 13 10.59 14.37 -3.99
CA ASN A 13 11.95 14.00 -4.37
C ASN A 13 12.23 12.53 -4.03
N HIS A 14 11.82 12.06 -2.86
CA HIS A 14 12.00 10.67 -2.46
C HIS A 14 11.17 9.71 -3.33
N LEU A 15 9.92 10.04 -3.61
CA LEU A 15 9.08 9.27 -4.54
C LEU A 15 9.71 9.15 -5.93
N LYS A 16 10.23 10.25 -6.48
CA LYS A 16 10.88 10.26 -7.80
C LYS A 16 12.16 9.43 -7.83
N GLU A 17 12.90 9.40 -6.72
CA GLU A 17 14.17 8.68 -6.63
C GLU A 17 13.98 7.18 -6.38
N TYR A 18 13.10 6.82 -5.44
CA TYR A 18 12.97 5.44 -4.94
C TYR A 18 11.67 4.74 -5.35
N GLY A 19 10.64 5.50 -5.76
CA GLY A 19 9.31 5.00 -6.07
C GLY A 19 8.38 4.88 -4.87
N PHE A 20 8.83 5.16 -3.65
CA PHE A 20 8.03 5.11 -2.44
C PHE A 20 8.50 6.13 -1.40
N VAL A 21 7.67 6.38 -0.39
CA VAL A 21 8.03 7.12 0.83
C VAL A 21 7.23 6.59 2.01
N VAL A 22 7.89 6.52 3.17
CA VAL A 22 7.27 6.15 4.44
C VAL A 22 7.24 7.39 5.34
N ILE A 23 6.06 7.79 5.79
CA ILE A 23 5.81 8.96 6.63
C ILE A 23 5.30 8.47 8.00
N PRO A 24 6.19 8.31 8.99
CA PRO A 24 5.78 7.85 10.32
C PRO A 24 4.98 8.92 11.06
N ASN A 25 4.11 8.49 11.98
CA ASN A 25 3.29 9.38 12.80
C ASN A 25 2.40 10.35 12.00
N TYR A 26 1.99 9.96 10.80
CA TYR A 26 1.10 10.74 9.95
C TYR A 26 -0.28 10.90 10.58
N TRP A 27 -0.81 9.82 11.17
CA TRP A 27 -1.95 9.84 12.07
C TRP A 27 -1.50 9.54 13.51
N SER A 28 -2.20 10.16 14.47
CA SER A 28 -1.96 9.83 15.87
C SER A 28 -2.49 8.43 16.20
N PRO A 29 -1.96 7.77 17.26
CA PRO A 29 -2.48 6.50 17.73
C PRO A 29 -3.98 6.55 18.07
N GLU A 30 -4.46 7.67 18.60
CA GLU A 30 -5.88 7.88 18.94
C GLU A 30 -6.74 7.88 17.66
N LYS A 31 -6.29 8.56 16.59
CA LYS A 31 -6.98 8.57 15.30
C LYS A 31 -7.02 7.17 14.67
N CYS A 32 -5.94 6.42 14.74
CA CYS A 32 -5.91 5.03 14.29
C CYS A 32 -6.90 4.15 15.09
N LYS A 33 -6.94 4.31 16.40
CA LYS A 33 -7.88 3.60 17.27
C LYS A 33 -9.34 3.94 16.94
N GLN A 34 -9.62 5.21 16.66
CA GLN A 34 -10.94 5.63 16.21
C GLN A 34 -11.31 4.95 14.88
N ALA A 35 -10.42 5.00 13.89
CA ALA A 35 -10.63 4.38 12.59
C ALA A 35 -10.87 2.86 12.71
N LEU A 36 -10.10 2.17 13.56
CA LEU A 36 -10.31 0.75 13.85
C LEU A 36 -11.67 0.47 14.50
N ASN A 37 -12.11 1.32 15.42
CA ASN A 37 -13.42 1.17 16.05
C ASN A 37 -14.53 1.35 15.01
N GLU A 38 -14.45 2.37 14.14
CA GLU A 38 -15.39 2.56 13.04
C GLU A 38 -15.40 1.31 12.12
N LEU A 39 -14.22 0.82 11.70
CA LEU A 39 -14.11 -0.33 10.80
C LEU A 39 -14.76 -1.60 11.39
N LYS A 40 -14.61 -1.84 12.69
CA LYS A 40 -15.20 -2.98 13.39
C LYS A 40 -16.73 -2.91 13.53
N THR A 41 -17.35 -1.76 13.27
CA THR A 41 -18.82 -1.65 13.24
C THR A 41 -19.44 -2.07 11.91
N LEU A 42 -18.62 -2.22 10.87
CA LEU A 42 -19.11 -2.62 9.56
C LEU A 42 -19.62 -4.07 9.57
N PRO A 43 -20.78 -4.32 8.95
CA PRO A 43 -21.30 -5.68 8.84
C PRO A 43 -20.44 -6.51 7.86
N ASN A 44 -20.30 -7.81 8.12
CA ASN A 44 -19.46 -8.70 7.31
C ASN A 44 -19.81 -8.70 5.80
N GLN A 45 -21.06 -8.40 5.46
CA GLN A 45 -21.56 -8.40 4.08
C GLN A 45 -20.94 -7.31 3.19
N VAL A 46 -20.33 -6.26 3.79
CA VAL A 46 -19.65 -5.22 3.01
C VAL A 46 -18.21 -5.59 2.64
N PHE A 47 -17.72 -6.71 3.18
CA PHE A 47 -16.39 -7.19 2.88
C PHE A 47 -16.43 -8.24 1.77
N GLU A 48 -15.54 -8.08 0.82
CA GLU A 48 -15.27 -9.03 -0.25
C GLU A 48 -13.92 -9.71 0.02
N GLY A 49 -13.79 -10.98 -0.39
CA GLY A 49 -12.51 -11.68 -0.35
C GLY A 49 -11.57 -11.12 -1.41
N GLY A 50 -10.38 -10.71 -1.00
CA GLY A 50 -9.30 -10.33 -1.90
C GLY A 50 -8.43 -11.54 -2.32
N GLN A 51 -7.50 -11.29 -3.22
CA GLN A 51 -6.49 -12.29 -3.56
C GLN A 51 -5.55 -12.47 -2.34
N GLY A 52 -5.33 -13.73 -1.96
CA GLY A 52 -4.53 -14.05 -0.77
C GLY A 52 -5.32 -14.09 0.55
N GLY A 53 -6.66 -14.16 0.48
CA GLY A 53 -7.50 -14.36 1.67
C GLY A 53 -7.71 -13.11 2.53
N ASP A 54 -7.29 -11.94 2.06
CA ASP A 54 -7.61 -10.67 2.69
C ASP A 54 -9.08 -10.30 2.48
N LEU A 55 -9.64 -9.58 3.44
CA LEU A 55 -10.99 -9.01 3.36
C LEU A 55 -10.89 -7.55 2.94
N ARG A 56 -11.72 -7.12 2.01
CA ARG A 56 -11.72 -5.76 1.46
C ARG A 56 -13.11 -5.13 1.49
N CYS A 57 -13.23 -3.99 2.15
CA CYS A 57 -14.40 -3.13 1.99
C CYS A 57 -14.08 -2.06 0.95
N GLN A 58 -14.60 -2.25 -0.26
CA GLN A 58 -14.50 -1.25 -1.33
C GLN A 58 -15.32 -0.01 -0.97
N HIS A 59 -14.84 1.17 -1.36
CA HIS A 59 -15.52 2.45 -1.08
C HIS A 59 -15.84 2.65 0.42
N SER A 60 -14.93 2.24 1.32
CA SER A 60 -15.13 2.39 2.77
C SER A 60 -15.38 3.85 3.20
N ASN A 61 -14.93 4.82 2.40
CA ASN A 61 -15.20 6.24 2.57
C ASN A 61 -16.69 6.61 2.51
N LYS A 62 -17.55 5.74 1.97
CA LYS A 62 -19.02 5.93 2.00
C LYS A 62 -19.66 5.54 3.34
N TYR A 63 -18.94 4.77 4.15
CA TYR A 63 -19.43 4.20 5.40
C TYR A 63 -18.72 4.75 6.63
N LEU A 64 -17.45 5.13 6.51
CA LEU A 64 -16.56 5.47 7.61
C LEU A 64 -16.05 6.90 7.49
N SER A 65 -16.20 7.67 8.57
CA SER A 65 -15.75 9.07 8.63
C SER A 65 -14.22 9.17 8.47
N SER A 66 -13.49 8.34 9.20
CA SER A 66 -12.02 8.31 9.13
C SER A 66 -11.48 7.94 7.74
N SER A 67 -12.17 7.01 7.06
CA SER A 67 -11.84 6.63 5.70
C SER A 67 -12.11 7.76 4.70
N ASN A 68 -13.21 8.51 4.89
CA ASN A 68 -13.51 9.68 4.07
C ASN A 68 -12.50 10.83 4.30
N GLU A 69 -12.03 11.02 5.54
CA GLU A 69 -10.96 11.97 5.83
C GLU A 69 -9.66 11.59 5.13
N PHE A 70 -9.32 10.29 5.11
CA PHE A 70 -8.12 9.81 4.40
C PHE A 70 -8.21 10.03 2.90
N LEU A 71 -9.39 9.82 2.29
CA LEU A 71 -9.61 10.10 0.87
C LEU A 71 -9.38 11.58 0.53
N ASN A 72 -9.84 12.48 1.40
CA ASN A 72 -9.81 13.93 1.19
C ASN A 72 -8.60 14.61 1.83
N ASP A 73 -7.56 13.84 2.17
CA ASP A 73 -6.34 14.39 2.75
C ASP A 73 -5.62 15.29 1.75
N SER A 74 -5.60 16.59 2.02
CA SER A 74 -5.07 17.58 1.09
C SER A 74 -3.57 17.47 0.84
N PHE A 75 -2.80 16.95 1.80
CA PHE A 75 -1.36 16.76 1.61
C PHE A 75 -1.11 15.62 0.61
N ILE A 76 -1.80 14.49 0.78
CA ILE A 76 -1.70 13.33 -0.14
C ILE A 76 -2.21 13.71 -1.54
N GLN A 77 -3.34 14.42 -1.63
CA GLN A 77 -3.89 14.89 -2.90
C GLN A 77 -2.90 15.79 -3.65
N ASN A 78 -2.31 16.78 -2.95
CA ASN A 78 -1.30 17.66 -3.54
C ASN A 78 -0.01 16.93 -3.97
N ILE A 79 0.35 15.81 -3.32
CA ILE A 79 1.46 14.95 -3.76
C ILE A 79 1.06 14.24 -5.06
N ALA A 80 -0.13 13.68 -5.12
CA ALA A 80 -0.62 12.96 -6.30
C ALA A 80 -0.67 13.87 -7.54
N ASP A 81 -1.16 15.11 -7.38
CA ASP A 81 -1.24 16.11 -8.44
C ASP A 81 0.13 16.45 -9.05
N ASP A 82 1.18 16.51 -8.23
CA ASP A 82 2.53 16.88 -8.69
C ASP A 82 3.37 15.66 -9.11
N TYR A 83 2.99 14.46 -8.68
CA TYR A 83 3.78 13.26 -8.91
C TYR A 83 3.44 12.59 -10.24
N SER A 84 2.16 12.46 -10.57
CA SER A 84 1.73 11.71 -11.74
C SER A 84 0.45 12.31 -12.39
N LEU A 85 0.14 11.87 -13.59
CA LEU A 85 -1.14 12.16 -14.23
C LEU A 85 -2.31 11.39 -13.59
N CYS A 86 -2.00 10.39 -12.75
CA CYS A 86 -2.97 9.61 -11.99
C CYS A 86 -3.22 10.31 -10.65
N ASN A 87 -4.04 11.34 -10.66
CA ASN A 87 -4.27 12.22 -9.53
C ASN A 87 -5.72 12.20 -8.98
N ILE A 88 -6.60 11.40 -9.59
CA ILE A 88 -7.98 11.27 -9.12
C ILE A 88 -8.15 10.02 -8.28
N ALA A 89 -8.63 10.20 -7.04
CA ALA A 89 -9.03 9.12 -6.17
C ALA A 89 -10.52 9.23 -5.82
N ASP A 90 -11.26 8.15 -6.02
CA ASP A 90 -12.72 8.09 -5.81
C ASP A 90 -13.11 7.21 -4.63
N ARG A 91 -12.16 6.43 -4.10
CA ARG A 91 -12.43 5.45 -3.04
C ARG A 91 -11.25 5.19 -2.13
N VAL A 92 -11.59 4.73 -0.93
CA VAL A 92 -10.68 4.05 -0.01
C VAL A 92 -11.11 2.60 0.10
N VAL A 93 -10.15 1.70 0.00
CA VAL A 93 -10.31 0.29 0.30
C VAL A 93 -9.85 0.05 1.73
N ALA A 94 -10.75 -0.34 2.63
CA ALA A 94 -10.37 -0.83 3.94
C ALA A 94 -9.99 -2.31 3.84
N GLY A 95 -8.76 -2.62 4.16
CA GLY A 95 -8.19 -3.96 4.10
C GLY A 95 -8.03 -4.57 5.48
N ILE A 96 -8.40 -5.85 5.61
CA ILE A 96 -8.18 -6.67 6.80
C ILE A 96 -7.46 -7.93 6.34
N VAL A 97 -6.27 -8.17 6.85
CA VAL A 97 -5.51 -9.39 6.60
C VAL A 97 -5.37 -10.12 7.93
N ASN A 98 -5.97 -11.30 8.02
CA ASN A 98 -5.90 -12.16 9.19
C ASN A 98 -4.96 -13.34 8.92
N TYR A 99 -4.22 -13.75 9.94
CA TYR A 99 -3.55 -15.03 9.87
C TYR A 99 -4.58 -16.16 9.75
N ASN A 100 -4.38 -17.01 8.76
CA ASN A 100 -5.15 -18.22 8.56
C ASN A 100 -4.20 -19.33 8.09
N SER A 101 -4.05 -20.37 8.90
CA SER A 101 -3.17 -21.50 8.58
C SER A 101 -3.53 -22.24 7.30
N ASP A 102 -4.80 -22.15 6.85
CA ASP A 102 -5.30 -22.82 5.66
C ASP A 102 -5.08 -22.00 4.37
N LEU A 103 -4.75 -20.71 4.51
CA LEU A 103 -4.53 -19.80 3.40
C LEU A 103 -3.08 -19.30 3.43
N GLN A 104 -2.19 -20.04 2.81
CA GLN A 104 -0.78 -19.68 2.72
C GLN A 104 -0.49 -18.90 1.42
N THR A 105 -1.13 -17.74 1.26
CA THR A 105 -0.91 -16.92 0.09
C THR A 105 -0.61 -15.47 0.47
N ASP A 106 0.23 -14.83 -0.33
CA ASP A 106 0.56 -13.43 -0.17
C ASP A 106 -0.67 -12.54 -0.42
N SER A 107 -0.87 -11.52 0.40
CA SER A 107 -1.87 -10.49 0.12
C SER A 107 -1.58 -9.83 -1.23
N GLY A 108 -2.59 -9.75 -2.09
CA GLY A 108 -2.42 -9.28 -3.46
C GLY A 108 -1.94 -10.36 -4.45
N GLY A 109 -1.69 -11.60 -3.99
CA GLY A 109 -1.38 -12.74 -4.87
C GLY A 109 0.04 -12.77 -5.41
N GLY A 110 1.03 -12.38 -4.61
CA GLY A 110 2.45 -12.41 -4.96
C GLY A 110 2.97 -11.11 -5.60
N TRP A 111 4.19 -11.15 -6.13
CA TRP A 111 4.82 -9.99 -6.76
C TRP A 111 4.06 -9.53 -8.00
N HIS A 112 3.77 -8.23 -8.08
CA HIS A 112 3.03 -7.63 -9.18
C HIS A 112 3.30 -6.12 -9.31
N VAL A 113 2.83 -5.58 -10.42
CA VAL A 113 2.58 -4.15 -10.60
C VAL A 113 1.09 -3.96 -10.85
N ASP A 114 0.53 -2.81 -10.50
CA ASP A 114 -0.91 -2.59 -10.68
C ASP A 114 -1.26 -2.11 -12.09
N SER A 115 -0.31 -1.51 -12.79
CA SER A 115 -0.57 -0.85 -14.06
C SER A 115 0.68 -0.75 -14.93
N GLU A 116 0.49 -0.61 -16.23
CA GLU A 116 1.53 -0.31 -17.24
C GLU A 116 1.70 1.19 -17.48
N LEU A 117 1.04 2.04 -16.70
CA LEU A 117 1.16 3.50 -16.80
C LEU A 117 2.56 3.97 -16.43
N PRO A 118 2.98 5.16 -16.89
CA PRO A 118 4.30 5.71 -16.54
C PRO A 118 4.51 5.93 -15.03
N ALA A 119 3.43 6.23 -14.29
CA ALA A 119 3.40 6.34 -12.83
C ALA A 119 1.96 6.21 -12.32
N GLN A 120 1.77 5.51 -11.22
CA GLN A 120 0.47 5.41 -10.55
C GLN A 120 0.65 5.42 -9.03
N LEU A 121 0.26 6.52 -8.40
CA LEU A 121 0.38 6.65 -6.95
C LEU A 121 -0.66 5.81 -6.23
N LYS A 122 -0.24 5.25 -5.10
CA LYS A 122 -1.04 4.54 -4.12
C LYS A 122 -0.71 5.09 -2.74
N SER A 123 -1.70 5.33 -1.90
CA SER A 123 -1.45 5.65 -0.49
C SER A 123 -1.97 4.56 0.42
N PHE A 124 -1.21 4.23 1.47
CA PHE A 124 -1.58 3.28 2.50
C PHE A 124 -1.52 3.97 3.86
N MET A 125 -2.48 3.68 4.71
CA MET A 125 -2.46 4.03 6.12
C MET A 125 -2.48 2.76 6.95
N TYR A 126 -1.45 2.53 7.75
CA TYR A 126 -1.45 1.44 8.73
C TYR A 126 -2.30 1.85 9.94
N LEU A 127 -3.37 1.11 10.19
CA LEU A 127 -4.25 1.34 11.34
C LEU A 127 -3.83 0.54 12.57
N THR A 128 -2.96 -0.46 12.37
CA THR A 128 -2.33 -1.28 13.43
C THR A 128 -0.82 -1.24 13.26
N ASP A 129 -0.09 -1.56 14.32
CA ASP A 129 1.33 -1.84 14.20
C ASP A 129 1.55 -2.99 13.24
N VAL A 130 2.53 -2.85 12.36
CA VAL A 130 2.93 -3.86 11.39
C VAL A 130 4.38 -4.23 11.64
N ASN A 131 4.60 -5.47 12.01
CA ASN A 131 5.91 -6.09 12.16
C ASN A 131 6.15 -7.09 11.02
N GLU A 132 7.25 -7.79 11.06
CA GLU A 132 7.68 -8.76 10.04
C GLU A 132 6.69 -9.92 9.86
N GLU A 133 5.94 -10.30 10.91
CA GLU A 133 4.99 -11.42 10.91
C GLU A 133 3.56 -11.01 10.48
N ASN A 134 3.23 -9.71 10.57
CA ASN A 134 1.88 -9.22 10.24
C ASN A 134 1.68 -8.95 8.75
N GLY A 135 2.55 -9.46 7.88
CA GLY A 135 2.44 -9.32 6.44
C GLY A 135 2.67 -7.90 5.94
N PRO A 136 3.83 -7.27 6.21
CA PRO A 136 4.11 -5.91 5.75
C PRO A 136 3.99 -5.75 4.24
N PHE A 137 3.73 -4.54 3.79
CA PHE A 137 3.86 -4.20 2.38
C PHE A 137 5.34 -4.30 1.99
N MET A 138 5.61 -5.01 0.90
CA MET A 138 6.95 -5.16 0.34
C MET A 138 7.04 -4.43 -0.99
N PHE A 139 8.17 -3.79 -1.22
CA PHE A 139 8.40 -2.97 -2.38
C PHE A 139 9.85 -3.17 -2.88
N VAL A 140 10.03 -3.24 -4.20
CA VAL A 140 11.36 -3.28 -4.80
C VAL A 140 11.70 -1.90 -5.31
N GLN A 141 12.62 -1.21 -4.63
CA GLN A 141 13.06 0.12 -5.02
C GLN A 141 13.72 0.11 -6.41
N LYS A 142 13.52 1.17 -7.18
CA LYS A 142 14.13 1.34 -8.51
C LYS A 142 13.83 0.22 -9.52
N SER A 143 12.75 -0.54 -9.32
CA SER A 143 12.43 -1.71 -10.16
C SER A 143 11.72 -1.40 -11.46
N ARG A 144 11.47 -0.13 -11.80
CA ARG A 144 10.70 0.22 -13.02
C ARG A 144 11.31 -0.32 -14.31
N ASP A 145 12.62 -0.16 -14.49
CA ASP A 145 13.30 -0.66 -15.71
C ASP A 145 13.30 -2.19 -15.75
N LEU A 146 13.52 -2.83 -14.61
CA LEU A 146 13.42 -4.27 -14.45
C LEU A 146 12.01 -4.79 -14.78
N VAL A 147 10.97 -4.12 -14.32
CA VAL A 147 9.58 -4.45 -14.64
C VAL A 147 9.37 -4.45 -16.15
N ASN A 148 9.85 -3.43 -16.87
CA ASN A 148 9.74 -3.36 -18.32
C ASN A 148 10.42 -4.54 -19.05
N GLU A 149 11.50 -5.08 -18.49
CA GLU A 149 12.16 -6.28 -19.02
C GLU A 149 11.38 -7.55 -18.71
N LEU A 150 10.90 -7.70 -17.48
CA LEU A 150 10.22 -8.90 -17.02
C LEU A 150 8.78 -9.02 -17.57
N GLN A 151 8.11 -7.90 -17.80
CA GLN A 151 6.74 -7.88 -18.36
C GLN A 151 6.67 -8.38 -19.82
N LYS A 152 7.77 -8.35 -20.56
CA LYS A 152 7.81 -8.96 -21.91
C LYS A 152 7.46 -10.45 -21.90
N HIS A 153 7.50 -11.09 -20.76
CA HIS A 153 7.31 -12.53 -20.58
C HIS A 153 6.12 -12.91 -19.69
N SER A 154 5.49 -11.95 -19.03
CA SER A 154 4.36 -12.21 -18.13
C SER A 154 3.45 -10.99 -18.02
N ASN A 155 2.19 -11.21 -17.71
CA ASN A 155 1.24 -10.15 -17.36
C ASN A 155 1.79 -9.27 -16.20
N LEU A 156 0.94 -8.48 -15.55
CA LEU A 156 1.28 -7.64 -14.38
C LEU A 156 1.86 -8.41 -13.17
N ARG A 157 1.97 -9.74 -13.24
CA ARG A 157 2.47 -10.62 -12.16
C ARG A 157 3.81 -11.23 -12.52
N ILE A 158 4.71 -11.27 -11.55
CA ILE A 158 6.08 -11.77 -11.70
C ILE A 158 6.30 -12.89 -10.69
N SER A 159 6.85 -14.01 -11.13
CA SER A 159 7.07 -15.16 -10.25
C SER A 159 8.19 -14.88 -9.24
N GLN A 160 8.14 -15.58 -8.09
CA GLN A 160 9.17 -15.46 -7.06
C GLN A 160 10.56 -15.85 -7.58
N GLU A 161 10.63 -16.82 -8.50
CA GLU A 161 11.88 -17.27 -9.13
C GLU A 161 12.54 -16.13 -9.92
N LEU A 162 11.76 -15.44 -10.76
CA LEU A 162 12.25 -14.29 -11.54
C LEU A 162 12.72 -13.15 -10.64
N VAL A 163 11.99 -12.89 -9.54
CA VAL A 163 12.42 -11.89 -8.56
C VAL A 163 13.75 -12.29 -7.93
N ASN A 164 13.89 -13.55 -7.52
CA ASN A 164 15.13 -14.06 -6.92
C ASN A 164 16.34 -14.01 -7.88
N GLU A 165 16.10 -14.14 -9.19
CA GLU A 165 17.15 -14.09 -10.21
C GLU A 165 17.61 -12.66 -10.54
N HIS A 166 16.70 -11.67 -10.46
CA HIS A 166 16.94 -10.34 -11.02
C HIS A 166 16.95 -9.21 -9.98
N VAL A 167 16.48 -9.46 -8.74
CA VAL A 167 16.39 -8.45 -7.68
C VAL A 167 17.39 -8.76 -6.58
N ASN A 168 18.22 -7.78 -6.22
CA ASN A 168 19.07 -7.90 -5.04
C ASN A 168 18.20 -7.81 -3.77
N SER A 169 18.50 -8.63 -2.77
CA SER A 169 17.75 -8.63 -1.51
C SER A 169 17.76 -7.28 -0.79
N GLU A 170 18.79 -6.47 -0.97
CA GLU A 170 18.92 -5.12 -0.41
C GLU A 170 17.98 -4.09 -1.07
N ASP A 171 17.47 -4.39 -2.27
CA ASP A 171 16.49 -3.55 -2.97
C ASP A 171 15.05 -3.90 -2.58
N ILE A 172 14.84 -4.97 -1.83
CA ILE A 172 13.54 -5.37 -1.30
C ILE A 172 13.32 -4.72 0.05
N ILE A 173 12.38 -3.80 0.11
CA ILE A 173 12.03 -3.07 1.32
C ILE A 173 10.78 -3.67 1.96
N GLU A 174 10.88 -4.19 3.18
CA GLU A 174 9.74 -4.55 4.03
C GLU A 174 9.32 -3.34 4.86
N MET A 175 8.10 -2.88 4.66
CA MET A 175 7.60 -1.67 5.32
C MET A 175 7.02 -1.99 6.71
N VAL A 176 7.91 -2.34 7.63
CA VAL A 176 7.60 -2.52 9.05
C VAL A 176 7.48 -1.16 9.70
N ALA A 177 6.33 -0.87 10.33
CA ALA A 177 6.09 0.44 10.91
C ALA A 177 4.93 0.43 11.93
N PRO A 178 4.91 1.38 12.89
CA PRO A 178 3.81 1.53 13.83
C PRO A 178 2.52 2.01 13.15
N ALA A 179 1.40 1.82 13.84
CA ALA A 179 0.12 2.42 13.49
C ALA A 179 0.25 3.93 13.29
N GLY A 180 -0.49 4.48 12.33
CA GLY A 180 -0.42 5.90 11.96
C GLY A 180 0.66 6.21 10.94
N THR A 181 1.41 5.23 10.47
CA THR A 181 2.34 5.43 9.35
C THR A 181 1.58 5.47 8.04
N CYS A 182 1.81 6.52 7.25
CA CYS A 182 1.36 6.64 5.87
C CYS A 182 2.49 6.23 4.94
N ILE A 183 2.17 5.39 3.94
CA ILE A 183 3.08 4.97 2.88
C ILE A 183 2.51 5.48 1.56
N LEU A 184 3.31 6.20 0.80
CA LEU A 184 3.01 6.54 -0.59
C LEU A 184 3.91 5.69 -1.47
N ALA A 185 3.36 5.02 -2.47
CA ALA A 185 4.11 4.16 -3.36
C ALA A 185 3.60 4.29 -4.80
N ASP A 186 4.52 4.29 -5.74
CA ASP A 186 4.20 4.17 -7.15
C ASP A 186 3.96 2.68 -7.47
N SER A 187 2.72 2.33 -7.72
CA SER A 187 2.30 0.94 -7.95
C SER A 187 2.69 0.37 -9.32
N THR A 188 3.41 1.15 -10.13
CA THR A 188 4.08 0.65 -11.34
C THR A 188 5.44 -0.01 -11.04
N TYR A 189 5.93 0.12 -9.80
CA TYR A 189 7.07 -0.63 -9.30
C TYR A 189 6.63 -1.98 -8.76
N LEU A 190 7.55 -2.93 -8.72
CA LEU A 190 7.30 -4.28 -8.24
C LEU A 190 7.00 -4.27 -6.73
N HIS A 191 5.84 -4.79 -6.35
CA HIS A 191 5.40 -4.83 -4.95
C HIS A 191 4.51 -6.04 -4.65
N ARG A 192 4.31 -6.30 -3.35
CA ARG A 192 3.34 -7.28 -2.83
C ARG A 192 3.00 -7.01 -1.37
N GLY A 193 1.96 -7.64 -0.83
CA GLY A 193 1.85 -7.85 0.61
C GLY A 193 2.63 -9.12 0.99
N LYS A 194 3.50 -9.07 2.00
CA LYS A 194 4.10 -10.29 2.55
C LYS A 194 3.02 -11.19 3.13
N GLN A 195 3.23 -12.49 3.08
CA GLN A 195 2.36 -13.44 3.77
C GLN A 195 2.31 -13.10 5.25
N ILE A 196 1.12 -13.12 5.82
CA ILE A 196 0.93 -12.93 7.25
C ILE A 196 1.17 -14.24 8.00
N GLU A 197 2.02 -14.19 9.01
CA GLU A 197 2.41 -15.36 9.82
C GLU A 197 1.72 -15.35 11.18
N SER A 198 1.29 -14.17 11.65
CA SER A 198 0.56 -14.03 12.92
C SER A 198 -0.31 -12.77 12.94
N GLY A 199 -1.33 -12.76 13.78
CA GLY A 199 -2.13 -11.58 14.10
C GLY A 199 -3.06 -11.10 13.01
N THR A 200 -3.29 -9.79 12.96
CA THR A 200 -4.19 -9.12 12.01
C THR A 200 -3.63 -7.75 11.64
N ARG A 201 -3.60 -7.45 10.36
CA ARG A 201 -3.26 -6.13 9.83
C ARG A 201 -4.51 -5.44 9.30
N TYR A 202 -4.70 -4.18 9.73
CA TYR A 202 -5.75 -3.30 9.21
C TYR A 202 -5.13 -2.13 8.46
N THR A 203 -5.66 -1.83 7.27
CA THR A 203 -5.15 -0.76 6.42
C THR A 203 -6.29 0.02 5.75
N TYR A 204 -6.04 1.30 5.46
CA TYR A 204 -6.74 2.03 4.41
C TYR A 204 -5.82 2.16 3.21
N THR A 205 -6.36 1.99 2.01
CA THR A 205 -5.62 2.12 0.76
C THR A 205 -6.41 2.99 -0.22
N THR A 206 -5.76 3.99 -0.78
CA THR A 206 -6.33 4.82 -1.85
C THR A 206 -5.51 4.63 -3.12
N TYR A 207 -6.19 4.46 -4.23
CA TYR A 207 -5.58 4.35 -5.56
C TYR A 207 -5.86 5.64 -6.31
N PHE A 208 -4.85 6.18 -6.97
CA PHE A 208 -4.98 7.34 -7.83
C PHE A 208 -5.03 6.89 -9.28
N TYR A 209 -5.99 7.39 -10.03
CA TYR A 209 -6.26 7.06 -11.42
C TYR A 209 -6.04 8.28 -12.31
N GLU A 210 -5.88 8.04 -13.60
CA GLU A 210 -5.82 9.09 -14.62
C GLU A 210 -7.19 9.79 -14.70
N GLY A 211 -7.16 11.16 -14.69
CA GLY A 211 -8.34 12.01 -14.73
C GLY A 211 -8.82 12.32 -16.14
#